data_b25427578f63142cd76f324f3e6dcd78
#
_entry.id   b25427578f63142cd76f324f3e6dcd78
#
_cell.length_a   1.000
_cell.length_b   1.000
_cell.length_c   1.000
_cell.angle_alpha   90.00
_cell.angle_beta   90.00
_cell.angle_gamma   90.00
#
_symmetry.space_group_name_H-M   'P 1'
#
loop_
_entity.id
_entity.type
_entity.pdbx_description
1 polymer ?
#
loop_
_entity_poly.entity_id
_entity_poly.type
_entity_poly.pdbx_seq_one_letter_code
_entity_poly.pdbx_strand_id
1 'polypeptide(L)'
;MSHVLHRVLGKTYPVAASGTGALLRDRDGREHIDASGGAAVSCIGHGHPDVLAAMHAQIDKLAYAHTSFFPSAAAEDLADPLIARAPAGMGSVYFCSSGSEATEACLKLARHYFIEKGELKRVNIIARRQSYHGNTLGALGVGGRMKD
;
A
#
# COMPACT_ATOMS: atom_id res chain seq x y z
N MET A 1 21.50 -20.24 6.06
CA MET A 1 20.67 -20.24 4.82
C MET A 1 19.40 -19.47 5.13
N SER A 2 18.93 -18.57 4.27
CA SER A 2 17.68 -17.84 4.51
C SER A 2 16.49 -18.66 4.01
N HIS A 3 15.39 -18.70 4.78
CA HIS A 3 14.11 -19.28 4.37
C HIS A 3 13.19 -18.24 3.70
N VAL A 4 13.63 -16.98 3.62
CA VAL A 4 12.91 -15.89 2.94
C VAL A 4 13.35 -15.83 1.49
N LEU A 5 12.40 -15.83 0.56
CA LEU A 5 12.66 -15.63 -0.86
C LEU A 5 12.96 -14.15 -1.11
N HIS A 6 14.23 -13.82 -1.29
CA HIS A 6 14.68 -12.47 -1.59
C HIS A 6 14.51 -12.13 -3.07
N ARG A 7 14.42 -10.81 -3.38
CA ARG A 7 14.25 -10.31 -4.76
C ARG A 7 15.40 -10.70 -5.70
N VAL A 8 16.62 -10.83 -5.17
CA VAL A 8 17.78 -11.28 -5.93
C VAL A 8 18.32 -12.53 -5.24
N LEU A 9 18.19 -13.66 -5.92
CA LEU A 9 18.70 -14.95 -5.44
C LEU A 9 20.23 -14.93 -5.39
N GLY A 10 20.80 -15.53 -4.34
CA GLY A 10 22.26 -15.61 -4.15
C GLY A 10 22.91 -14.34 -3.62
N LYS A 11 22.17 -13.24 -3.45
CA LYS A 11 22.70 -12.03 -2.80
C LYS A 11 22.50 -12.10 -1.29
N THR A 12 23.56 -11.84 -0.55
CA THR A 12 23.48 -11.63 0.90
C THR A 12 23.16 -10.16 1.17
N TYR A 13 22.11 -9.91 1.92
CA TYR A 13 21.71 -8.57 2.31
C TYR A 13 22.10 -8.29 3.76
N PRO A 14 22.47 -7.04 4.12
CA PRO A 14 22.57 -6.66 5.53
C PRO A 14 21.20 -6.82 6.19
N VAL A 15 21.19 -7.27 7.44
CA VAL A 15 19.96 -7.50 8.19
C VAL A 15 19.66 -6.26 9.01
N ALA A 16 18.63 -5.50 8.66
CA ALA A 16 18.22 -4.34 9.42
C ALA A 16 17.81 -4.75 10.84
N ALA A 17 18.31 -4.02 11.84
CA ALA A 17 18.03 -4.24 13.25
C ALA A 17 17.25 -3.11 13.88
N SER A 18 17.47 -1.86 13.47
CA SER A 18 16.77 -0.67 13.97
C SER A 18 16.77 0.45 12.94
N GLY A 19 15.90 1.45 13.14
CA GLY A 19 15.86 2.63 12.31
C GLY A 19 15.46 3.87 13.11
N THR A 20 16.06 5.02 12.78
CA THR A 20 15.75 6.31 13.39
C THR A 20 15.93 7.42 12.36
N GLY A 21 14.90 8.22 12.13
CA GLY A 21 14.94 9.26 11.10
C GLY A 21 15.27 8.65 9.73
N ALA A 22 16.30 9.14 9.07
CA ALA A 22 16.76 8.64 7.78
C ALA A 22 17.81 7.50 7.87
N LEU A 23 18.11 7.00 9.06
CA LEU A 23 19.14 6.01 9.27
C LEU A 23 18.56 4.64 9.62
N LEU A 24 19.11 3.61 8.99
CA LEU A 24 18.92 2.20 9.33
C LEU A 24 20.24 1.66 9.89
N ARG A 25 20.18 0.89 10.96
CA ARG A 25 21.33 0.17 11.51
C ARG A 25 21.15 -1.32 11.29
N ASP A 26 22.18 -1.99 10.76
CA ASP A 26 22.16 -3.43 10.59
C ASP A 26 22.62 -4.17 11.86
N ARG A 27 22.54 -5.51 11.82
CA ARG A 27 22.97 -6.37 12.95
C ARG A 27 24.46 -6.27 13.26
N ASP A 28 25.28 -5.87 12.29
CA ASP A 28 26.71 -5.68 12.46
C ASP A 28 27.04 -4.28 13.02
N GLY A 29 26.03 -3.47 13.30
CA GLY A 29 26.16 -2.12 13.85
C GLY A 29 26.47 -1.04 12.81
N ARG A 30 26.49 -1.38 11.51
CA ARG A 30 26.75 -0.40 10.45
C ARG A 30 25.52 0.45 10.20
N GLU A 31 25.72 1.72 9.94
CA GLU A 31 24.68 2.66 9.58
C GLU A 31 24.53 2.78 8.05
N HIS A 32 23.28 2.80 7.62
CA HIS A 32 22.88 2.95 6.21
C HIS A 32 21.90 4.11 6.12
N ILE A 33 22.12 5.01 5.17
CA ILE A 33 21.13 6.08 4.87
C ILE A 33 20.01 5.47 4.02
N ASP A 34 18.76 5.57 4.51
CA ASP A 34 17.58 5.21 3.72
C ASP A 34 17.23 6.34 2.73
N ALA A 35 17.99 6.40 1.63
CA ALA A 35 17.77 7.38 0.57
C ALA A 35 16.61 7.01 -0.37
N SER A 36 16.04 5.82 -0.23
CA SER A 36 14.92 5.37 -1.06
C SER A 36 13.55 5.59 -0.42
N GLY A 37 13.52 5.76 0.90
CA GLY A 37 12.27 5.92 1.64
C GLY A 37 11.30 4.75 1.47
N GLY A 38 11.81 3.55 1.10
CA GLY A 38 10.97 2.37 0.87
C GLY A 38 9.91 2.55 -0.21
N ALA A 39 10.23 3.26 -1.29
CA ALA A 39 9.28 3.69 -2.33
C ALA A 39 8.12 4.56 -1.76
N ALA A 40 8.48 5.56 -0.98
CA ALA A 40 7.60 6.53 -0.32
C ALA A 40 6.83 5.97 0.91
N VAL A 41 7.35 4.92 1.55
CA VAL A 41 6.76 4.34 2.77
C VAL A 41 7.28 5.04 4.02
N SER A 42 8.60 5.31 4.10
CA SER A 42 9.24 5.92 5.27
C SER A 42 9.49 7.43 5.11
N CYS A 43 8.59 8.16 4.45
CA CYS A 43 8.76 9.59 4.14
C CYS A 43 8.88 10.49 5.37
N ILE A 44 8.31 10.09 6.51
CA ILE A 44 8.42 10.81 7.79
C ILE A 44 9.59 10.32 8.65
N GLY A 45 10.42 9.42 8.10
CA GLY A 45 11.51 8.77 8.80
C GLY A 45 11.09 7.54 9.60
N HIS A 46 12.09 6.77 10.02
CA HIS A 46 11.91 5.61 10.87
C HIS A 46 11.70 6.03 12.32
N GLY A 47 10.78 5.37 13.01
CA GLY A 47 10.60 5.53 14.46
C GLY A 47 10.04 6.89 14.88
N HIS A 48 9.19 7.54 14.06
CA HIS A 48 8.56 8.81 14.44
C HIS A 48 7.77 8.65 15.75
N PRO A 49 8.08 9.42 16.80
CA PRO A 49 7.57 9.16 18.15
C PRO A 49 6.04 9.25 18.24
N ASP A 50 5.42 10.23 17.62
CA ASP A 50 3.96 10.41 17.67
C ASP A 50 3.23 9.28 16.96
N VAL A 51 3.80 8.76 15.83
CA VAL A 51 3.22 7.63 15.11
C VAL A 51 3.32 6.35 15.94
N LEU A 52 4.47 6.09 16.54
CA LEU A 52 4.66 4.93 17.42
C LEU A 52 3.71 4.98 18.61
N ALA A 53 3.60 6.13 19.27
CA ALA A 53 2.68 6.32 20.40
C ALA A 53 1.22 6.08 19.99
N ALA A 54 0.78 6.62 18.85
CA ALA A 54 -0.57 6.41 18.34
C ALA A 54 -0.84 4.93 17.97
N MET A 55 0.13 4.24 17.37
CA MET A 55 0.02 2.80 17.06
C MET A 55 -0.11 1.95 18.31
N HIS A 56 0.74 2.19 19.33
CA HIS A 56 0.66 1.49 20.61
C HIS A 56 -0.69 1.73 21.30
N ALA A 57 -1.13 2.97 21.41
CA ALA A 57 -2.43 3.30 22.01
C ALA A 57 -3.60 2.64 21.27
N GLN A 58 -3.54 2.55 19.94
CA GLN A 58 -4.60 1.91 19.16
C GLN A 58 -4.59 0.39 19.33
N ILE A 59 -3.41 -0.24 19.38
CA ILE A 59 -3.28 -1.69 19.61
C ILE A 59 -3.83 -2.07 20.99
N ASP A 60 -3.50 -1.28 22.02
CA ASP A 60 -3.99 -1.51 23.39
C ASP A 60 -5.52 -1.33 23.48
N LYS A 61 -6.09 -0.40 22.71
CA LYS A 61 -7.53 -0.15 22.67
C LYS A 61 -8.30 -1.17 21.85
N LEU A 62 -7.85 -1.43 20.62
CA LEU A 62 -8.49 -2.34 19.66
C LEU A 62 -7.55 -2.64 18.51
N ALA A 63 -6.99 -3.85 18.48
CA ALA A 63 -6.09 -4.28 17.43
C ALA A 63 -6.81 -4.66 16.13
N TYR A 64 -8.03 -5.21 16.22
CA TYR A 64 -8.80 -5.67 15.06
C TYR A 64 -10.30 -5.64 15.31
N ALA A 65 -11.06 -5.25 14.30
CA ALA A 65 -12.50 -5.47 14.19
C ALA A 65 -12.85 -5.89 12.76
N HIS A 66 -13.73 -6.87 12.62
CA HIS A 66 -14.14 -7.35 11.30
C HIS A 66 -15.07 -6.32 10.62
N THR A 67 -14.63 -5.79 9.50
CA THR A 67 -15.30 -4.67 8.80
C THR A 67 -16.71 -4.96 8.31
N SER A 68 -17.10 -6.24 8.18
CA SER A 68 -18.49 -6.60 7.87
C SER A 68 -19.48 -6.34 9.02
N PHE A 69 -18.98 -6.13 10.24
CA PHE A 69 -19.83 -5.98 11.41
C PHE A 69 -19.56 -4.68 12.17
N PHE A 70 -18.32 -4.20 12.13
CA PHE A 70 -17.90 -3.03 12.91
C PHE A 70 -17.03 -2.10 12.09
N PRO A 71 -17.45 -0.85 11.84
CA PRO A 71 -16.52 0.21 11.45
C PRO A 71 -15.56 0.50 12.60
N SER A 72 -14.40 1.08 12.32
CA SER A 72 -13.47 1.54 13.34
C SER A 72 -13.33 3.06 13.31
N ALA A 73 -13.28 3.68 14.49
CA ALA A 73 -13.07 5.13 14.61
C ALA A 73 -11.78 5.56 13.88
N ALA A 74 -10.70 4.80 14.03
CA ALA A 74 -9.44 5.11 13.36
C ALA A 74 -9.54 5.13 11.82
N ALA A 75 -10.41 4.31 11.22
CA ALA A 75 -10.65 4.32 9.78
C ALA A 75 -11.47 5.55 9.36
N GLU A 76 -12.51 5.90 10.13
CA GLU A 76 -13.33 7.10 9.86
C GLU A 76 -12.50 8.38 10.04
N ASP A 77 -11.72 8.48 11.13
CA ASP A 77 -10.83 9.60 11.41
C ASP A 77 -9.78 9.83 10.29
N LEU A 78 -9.38 8.77 9.58
CA LEU A 78 -8.51 8.86 8.41
C LEU A 78 -9.29 9.18 7.13
N ALA A 79 -10.50 8.65 6.97
CA ALA A 79 -11.32 8.87 5.77
C ALA A 79 -11.72 10.35 5.62
N ASP A 80 -12.09 11.01 6.70
CA ASP A 80 -12.55 12.42 6.69
C ASP A 80 -11.53 13.38 6.04
N PRO A 81 -10.26 13.46 6.49
CA PRO A 81 -9.27 14.34 5.86
C PRO A 81 -8.90 13.93 4.43
N LEU A 82 -9.07 12.66 4.05
CA LEU A 82 -8.86 12.21 2.68
C LEU A 82 -9.99 12.73 1.78
N ILE A 83 -11.25 12.58 2.19
CA ILE A 83 -12.39 13.12 1.44
C ILE A 83 -12.36 14.65 1.36
N ALA A 84 -11.98 15.33 2.44
CA ALA A 84 -11.86 16.78 2.44
C ALA A 84 -10.84 17.33 1.42
N ARG A 85 -9.87 16.52 1.02
CA ARG A 85 -8.83 16.86 0.03
C ARG A 85 -9.04 16.20 -1.34
N ALA A 86 -10.02 15.31 -1.46
CA ALA A 86 -10.31 14.60 -2.70
C ALA A 86 -10.97 15.53 -3.74
N PRO A 87 -10.90 15.20 -5.04
CA PRO A 87 -11.67 15.91 -6.06
C PRO A 87 -13.17 15.90 -5.76
N ALA A 88 -13.87 16.95 -6.20
CA ALA A 88 -15.31 17.05 -6.04
C ALA A 88 -16.03 15.79 -6.60
N GLY A 89 -17.02 15.31 -5.84
CA GLY A 89 -17.78 14.10 -6.18
C GLY A 89 -17.26 12.82 -5.57
N MET A 90 -16.09 12.82 -4.92
CA MET A 90 -15.63 11.70 -4.10
C MET A 90 -16.32 11.75 -2.73
N GLY A 91 -16.97 10.66 -2.34
CA GLY A 91 -17.75 10.60 -1.10
C GLY A 91 -17.36 9.47 -0.15
N SER A 92 -16.43 8.59 -0.55
CA SER A 92 -16.04 7.44 0.28
C SER A 92 -14.61 7.00 0.02
N VAL A 93 -14.00 6.39 1.02
CA VAL A 93 -12.67 5.79 0.95
C VAL A 93 -12.79 4.28 1.12
N TYR A 94 -12.10 3.53 0.28
CA TYR A 94 -11.95 2.08 0.42
C TYR A 94 -10.51 1.76 0.78
N PHE A 95 -10.28 1.29 2.01
CA PHE A 95 -8.95 0.93 2.49
C PHE A 95 -8.56 -0.48 2.04
N CYS A 96 -7.34 -0.62 1.57
CA CYS A 96 -6.73 -1.88 1.15
C CYS A 96 -5.36 -2.06 1.83
N SER A 97 -4.89 -3.30 1.90
CA SER A 97 -3.60 -3.62 2.50
C SER A 97 -2.41 -3.33 1.58
N SER A 98 -2.64 -3.10 0.28
CA SER A 98 -1.57 -2.82 -0.68
C SER A 98 -2.08 -2.05 -1.90
N GLY A 99 -1.15 -1.39 -2.62
CA GLY A 99 -1.45 -0.75 -3.90
C GLY A 99 -1.89 -1.74 -4.99
N SER A 100 -1.41 -2.98 -4.94
CA SER A 100 -1.86 -4.05 -5.84
C SER A 100 -3.34 -4.37 -5.63
N GLU A 101 -3.77 -4.51 -4.37
CA GLU A 101 -5.18 -4.72 -4.02
C GLU A 101 -6.05 -3.51 -4.39
N ALA A 102 -5.55 -2.29 -4.18
CA ALA A 102 -6.26 -1.09 -4.60
C ALA A 102 -6.48 -1.06 -6.11
N THR A 103 -5.46 -1.44 -6.91
CA THR A 103 -5.60 -1.56 -8.37
C THR A 103 -6.64 -2.60 -8.75
N GLU A 104 -6.61 -3.80 -8.15
CA GLU A 104 -7.62 -4.85 -8.38
C GLU A 104 -9.03 -4.36 -8.00
N ALA A 105 -9.17 -3.67 -6.88
CA ALA A 105 -10.44 -3.10 -6.45
C ALA A 105 -10.96 -2.08 -7.47
N CYS A 106 -10.10 -1.20 -8.00
CA CYS A 106 -10.48 -0.24 -9.05
C CYS A 106 -10.93 -0.93 -10.33
N LEU A 107 -10.21 -1.96 -10.79
CA LEU A 107 -10.58 -2.72 -12.00
C LEU A 107 -11.93 -3.40 -11.82
N LYS A 108 -12.12 -4.06 -10.68
CA LYS A 108 -13.37 -4.74 -10.33
C LYS A 108 -14.53 -3.75 -10.23
N LEU A 109 -14.34 -2.63 -9.53
CA LEU A 109 -15.36 -1.61 -9.34
C LEU A 109 -15.78 -0.98 -10.67
N ALA A 110 -14.80 -0.61 -11.52
CA ALA A 110 -15.08 -0.08 -12.85
C ALA A 110 -15.90 -1.07 -13.69
N ARG A 111 -15.52 -2.34 -13.67
CA ARG A 111 -16.26 -3.38 -14.40
C ARG A 111 -17.67 -3.54 -13.85
N HIS A 112 -17.84 -3.60 -12.52
CA HIS A 112 -19.15 -3.74 -11.87
C HIS A 112 -20.06 -2.54 -12.18
N TYR A 113 -19.54 -1.33 -12.09
CA TYR A 113 -20.25 -0.11 -12.42
C TYR A 113 -20.88 -0.17 -13.82
N PHE A 114 -20.14 -0.60 -14.85
CA PHE A 114 -20.66 -0.69 -16.20
C PHE A 114 -21.63 -1.86 -16.40
N ILE A 115 -21.50 -2.94 -15.64
CA ILE A 115 -22.49 -4.03 -15.63
C ILE A 115 -23.83 -3.50 -15.10
N GLU A 116 -23.82 -2.80 -13.95
CA GLU A 116 -25.03 -2.22 -13.35
C GLU A 116 -25.71 -1.18 -14.27
N LYS A 117 -24.94 -0.50 -15.11
CA LYS A 117 -25.47 0.40 -16.15
C LYS A 117 -25.99 -0.31 -17.40
N GLY A 118 -25.94 -1.63 -17.47
CA GLY A 118 -26.33 -2.40 -18.66
C GLY A 118 -25.29 -2.35 -19.80
N GLU A 119 -24.12 -1.73 -19.59
CA GLU A 119 -23.07 -1.59 -20.59
C GLU A 119 -22.10 -2.79 -20.57
N LEU A 120 -22.63 -4.00 -20.76
CA LEU A 120 -21.90 -5.27 -20.61
C LEU A 120 -20.66 -5.40 -21.50
N LYS A 121 -20.62 -4.68 -22.63
CA LYS A 121 -19.52 -4.72 -23.60
C LYS A 121 -18.31 -3.86 -23.19
N ARG A 122 -18.42 -3.03 -22.16
CA ARG A 122 -17.30 -2.24 -21.65
C ARG A 122 -16.34 -3.08 -20.81
N VAL A 123 -15.53 -3.87 -21.47
CA VAL A 123 -14.58 -4.81 -20.85
C VAL A 123 -13.12 -4.37 -20.98
N ASN A 124 -12.84 -3.43 -21.87
CA ASN A 124 -11.46 -3.01 -22.14
C ASN A 124 -11.00 -1.94 -21.15
N ILE A 125 -9.80 -2.12 -20.64
CA ILE A 125 -9.11 -1.17 -19.76
C ILE A 125 -7.95 -0.54 -20.53
N ILE A 126 -7.92 0.78 -20.60
CA ILE A 126 -6.82 1.53 -21.23
C ILE A 126 -5.80 1.83 -20.14
N ALA A 127 -4.55 1.47 -20.37
CA ALA A 127 -3.44 1.72 -19.46
C ALA A 127 -2.23 2.29 -20.21
N ARG A 128 -1.35 3.00 -19.48
CA ARG A 128 -0.10 3.52 -20.07
C ARG A 128 0.92 2.41 -20.18
N ARG A 129 1.71 2.44 -21.24
CA ARG A 129 2.86 1.52 -21.40
C ARG A 129 3.90 1.77 -20.32
N GLN A 130 4.62 0.71 -19.92
CA GLN A 130 5.71 0.74 -18.94
C GLN A 130 5.34 1.42 -17.62
N SER A 131 4.09 1.22 -17.18
CA SER A 131 3.60 1.70 -15.89
C SER A 131 3.69 0.60 -14.84
N TYR A 132 3.88 0.99 -13.59
CA TYR A 132 3.79 0.08 -12.45
C TYR A 132 2.46 0.31 -11.72
N HIS A 133 1.68 -0.76 -11.58
CA HIS A 133 0.39 -0.74 -10.87
C HIS A 133 0.26 -1.83 -9.80
N GLY A 134 1.30 -2.64 -9.63
CA GLY A 134 1.33 -3.72 -8.62
C GLY A 134 1.79 -5.06 -9.17
N ASN A 135 1.65 -6.10 -8.37
CA ASN A 135 2.16 -7.45 -8.64
C ASN A 135 1.08 -8.54 -8.74
N THR A 136 -0.21 -8.18 -8.65
CA THR A 136 -1.31 -9.11 -8.93
C THR A 136 -1.52 -9.24 -10.43
N LEU A 137 -2.25 -10.28 -10.86
CA LEU A 137 -2.47 -10.54 -12.29
C LEU A 137 -3.16 -9.38 -13.00
N GLY A 138 -4.19 -8.78 -12.40
CA GLY A 138 -4.86 -7.61 -12.97
C GLY A 138 -3.96 -6.38 -12.98
N ALA A 139 -3.24 -6.12 -11.89
CA ALA A 139 -2.29 -5.01 -11.80
C ALA A 139 -1.15 -5.13 -12.82
N LEU A 140 -0.63 -6.34 -13.06
CA LEU A 140 0.36 -6.61 -14.11
C LEU A 140 -0.25 -6.44 -15.50
N GLY A 141 -1.50 -6.91 -15.71
CA GLY A 141 -2.22 -6.79 -16.98
C GLY A 141 -2.41 -5.35 -17.43
N VAL A 142 -2.60 -4.41 -16.49
CA VAL A 142 -2.69 -2.97 -16.79
C VAL A 142 -1.36 -2.24 -16.66
N GLY A 143 -0.27 -2.91 -16.27
CA GLY A 143 1.05 -2.30 -16.12
C GLY A 143 1.78 -2.02 -17.44
N GLY A 144 1.38 -2.66 -18.54
CA GLY A 144 1.94 -2.45 -19.87
C GLY A 144 3.43 -2.81 -19.97
N ARG A 145 3.95 -3.62 -19.06
CA ARG A 145 5.30 -4.20 -19.15
C ARG A 145 5.25 -5.41 -20.08
N MET A 146 5.25 -5.15 -21.35
CA MET A 146 5.57 -6.20 -22.31
C MET A 146 7.07 -6.44 -22.25
N LYS A 147 7.50 -7.67 -21.95
CA LYS A 147 8.81 -8.12 -22.34
C LYS A 147 8.70 -8.41 -23.85
N ASP A 148 9.49 -7.72 -24.64
CA ASP A 148 9.77 -8.12 -26.01
C ASP A 148 10.45 -9.49 -25.98
#